data_f1bd267f6c2ad98757cce57d03276148
#
_entry.id   f1bd267f6c2ad98757cce57d03276148
#
_cell.length_a   1.000
_cell.length_b   1.000
_cell.length_c   1.000
_cell.angle_alpha   90.00
_cell.angle_beta   90.00
_cell.angle_gamma   90.00
#
_symmetry.space_group_name_H-M   'P 1'
#
loop_
_entity.id
_entity.type
_entity.pdbx_description
1 polymer ?
#
loop_
_entity_poly.entity_id
_entity_poly.type
_entity_poly.pdbx_seq_one_letter_code
_entity_poly.pdbx_strand_id
1 'polypeptide(L)'
;MKKKIILFQWLLTFCFSLIGALSEAVEFGSVVKQKKIVLIAGPKSHGPGAHEYIKSVRLMKTMLDNSNVEGLETKIYFNGWPDSQEDLEDADLILFVSDGRDGHLFSDVPFMTEERMEVMQRQMDRGCGFSLIHFSTFATDEIGKKVLDWAGGYFDWQDDKGERNWYSSIKTIDGNLTFPNGEHPILSGIEPFKMKEEYYYNIRFQKNDNRLQLIAEVPELEGRAENGNAVAWAVERKDGGRGFSTTMGHFYANWRNDNFRKMILNGLVWAAGVTIPEGGVESNFFEDAEVTRHLYGKSRKALVLTGNNHPAHPWQDTSPVMKKTIESRTDFHVDISTNIEDLYQYDLNDYDALILNYANWENPEVLSEASKNSFVNYLEQGGGLLVIHFSNGAFHFSLPKAGESDWPGYREIVRRVWDHDADSGHDKYGEFLVKIANSNHPVTSGVRDFTTFDELYFNQKGDKPIEPLLSARSQVTGREEPLAWGYRYGAGRVFQTLLGHDVKSFSSSEFQLVLSNAINWVAGD
;
A
#
# COMPACT_ATOMS: atom_id res chain seq x y z
N MET A 1 78.49 -11.91 -30.43
CA MET A 1 77.07 -11.70 -30.81
C MET A 1 76.17 -12.94 -30.68
N LYS A 2 76.65 -14.13 -30.39
CA LYS A 2 75.81 -15.37 -30.28
C LYS A 2 75.31 -15.71 -28.86
N LYS A 3 75.81 -15.04 -27.82
CA LYS A 3 75.31 -15.29 -26.42
C LYS A 3 74.16 -14.44 -25.94
N LYS A 4 73.72 -13.40 -26.67
CA LYS A 4 72.61 -12.55 -26.32
C LYS A 4 71.26 -13.05 -26.89
N ILE A 5 71.23 -13.91 -27.88
CA ILE A 5 70.06 -14.43 -28.55
C ILE A 5 69.42 -15.59 -27.75
N ILE A 6 70.18 -16.37 -27.04
CA ILE A 6 69.73 -17.54 -26.28
C ILE A 6 68.99 -17.10 -24.97
N LEU A 7 69.39 -15.97 -24.38
CA LEU A 7 68.76 -15.47 -23.17
C LEU A 7 67.38 -14.84 -23.45
N PHE A 8 67.15 -14.35 -24.66
CA PHE A 8 65.87 -13.76 -25.05
C PHE A 8 64.81 -14.83 -25.39
N GLN A 9 65.19 -15.99 -25.88
CA GLN A 9 64.28 -17.11 -26.14
C GLN A 9 63.76 -17.78 -24.86
N TRP A 10 64.61 -17.86 -23.81
CA TRP A 10 64.15 -18.41 -22.52
C TRP A 10 63.19 -17.48 -21.75
N LEU A 11 63.32 -16.17 -21.88
CA LEU A 11 62.39 -15.21 -21.27
C LEU A 11 61.04 -15.21 -21.96
N LEU A 12 60.96 -15.39 -23.28
CA LEU A 12 59.69 -15.47 -24.00
C LEU A 12 58.94 -16.78 -23.72
N THR A 13 59.63 -17.89 -23.50
CA THR A 13 59.01 -19.17 -23.19
C THR A 13 58.48 -19.21 -21.75
N PHE A 14 59.10 -18.49 -20.82
CA PHE A 14 58.65 -18.40 -19.44
C PHE A 14 57.44 -17.43 -19.27
N CYS A 15 57.36 -16.38 -20.08
CA CYS A 15 56.21 -15.49 -20.11
C CYS A 15 54.97 -16.14 -20.74
N PHE A 16 55.13 -17.02 -21.74
CA PHE A 16 53.97 -17.73 -22.32
C PHE A 16 53.42 -18.85 -21.41
N SER A 17 54.25 -19.46 -20.58
CA SER A 17 53.77 -20.46 -19.60
C SER A 17 53.12 -19.84 -18.36
N LEU A 18 53.41 -18.57 -18.02
CA LEU A 18 52.70 -17.85 -16.95
C LEU A 18 51.35 -17.25 -17.42
N ILE A 19 51.21 -16.92 -18.71
CA ILE A 19 49.94 -16.42 -19.27
C ILE A 19 48.97 -17.58 -19.49
N GLY A 20 49.45 -18.78 -19.79
CA GLY A 20 48.60 -19.99 -19.87
C GLY A 20 48.06 -20.48 -18.52
N ALA A 21 48.78 -20.23 -17.40
CA ALA A 21 48.36 -20.66 -16.06
C ALA A 21 47.42 -19.66 -15.34
N LEU A 22 47.24 -18.44 -15.89
CA LEU A 22 46.33 -17.43 -15.37
C LEU A 22 44.97 -17.38 -16.11
N SER A 23 44.77 -18.21 -17.15
CA SER A 23 43.53 -18.27 -17.91
C SER A 23 42.53 -19.37 -17.44
N GLU A 24 42.91 -20.18 -16.45
CA GLU A 24 42.02 -21.27 -15.94
C GLU A 24 41.35 -20.98 -14.60
N ALA A 25 41.35 -19.74 -14.10
CA ALA A 25 40.69 -19.44 -12.82
C ALA A 25 39.90 -18.13 -12.84
N VAL A 26 39.24 -17.82 -13.95
CA VAL A 26 38.06 -16.95 -13.93
C VAL A 26 36.89 -17.81 -14.36
N GLU A 27 36.38 -18.63 -13.44
CA GLU A 27 34.99 -19.02 -13.51
C GLU A 27 34.19 -17.70 -13.51
N PHE A 28 33.71 -17.28 -14.67
CA PHE A 28 32.61 -16.37 -14.76
C PHE A 28 31.46 -17.09 -14.03
N GLY A 29 31.28 -16.76 -12.75
CA GLY A 29 30.07 -17.14 -12.05
C GLY A 29 28.93 -16.82 -13.00
N SER A 30 28.16 -17.82 -13.38
CA SER A 30 26.96 -17.62 -14.19
C SER A 30 26.15 -16.54 -13.48
N VAL A 31 25.93 -15.41 -14.15
CA VAL A 31 25.01 -14.38 -13.65
C VAL A 31 23.67 -15.12 -13.53
N VAL A 32 23.31 -15.47 -12.32
CA VAL A 32 22.00 -16.08 -12.06
C VAL A 32 20.98 -15.05 -12.57
N LYS A 33 20.27 -15.40 -13.63
CA LYS A 33 19.22 -14.53 -14.16
C LYS A 33 18.21 -14.31 -13.05
N GLN A 34 18.09 -13.09 -12.56
CA GLN A 34 17.09 -12.74 -11.55
C GLN A 34 15.69 -13.07 -12.07
N LYS A 35 14.87 -13.62 -11.17
CA LYS A 35 13.45 -13.89 -11.42
C LYS A 35 12.62 -12.78 -10.80
N LYS A 36 11.83 -12.10 -11.63
CA LYS A 36 11.03 -10.95 -11.22
C LYS A 36 9.62 -11.39 -10.80
N ILE A 37 9.30 -11.15 -9.53
CA ILE A 37 7.98 -11.37 -8.95
C ILE A 37 7.30 -10.02 -8.77
N VAL A 38 6.15 -9.83 -9.41
CA VAL A 38 5.33 -8.62 -9.30
C VAL A 38 4.12 -8.92 -8.44
N LEU A 39 4.00 -8.20 -7.32
CA LEU A 39 2.89 -8.29 -6.37
C LEU A 39 2.02 -7.03 -6.48
N ILE A 40 0.75 -7.18 -6.80
CA ILE A 40 -0.18 -6.07 -7.02
C ILE A 40 -1.27 -6.12 -5.96
N ALA A 41 -1.34 -5.07 -5.12
CA ALA A 41 -2.40 -4.88 -4.15
C ALA A 41 -3.52 -4.01 -4.73
N GLY A 42 -4.77 -4.42 -4.54
CA GLY A 42 -5.92 -3.55 -4.73
C GLY A 42 -6.11 -2.53 -3.60
N PRO A 43 -7.00 -1.56 -3.77
CA PRO A 43 -7.44 -0.71 -2.69
C PRO A 43 -8.09 -1.54 -1.57
N LYS A 44 -8.05 -1.04 -0.34
CA LYS A 44 -8.66 -1.71 0.80
C LYS A 44 -10.19 -1.61 0.70
N SER A 45 -10.90 -2.67 1.09
CA SER A 45 -12.36 -2.76 0.99
C SER A 45 -13.06 -3.15 2.29
N HIS A 46 -12.31 -3.60 3.29
CA HIS A 46 -12.84 -4.08 4.57
C HIS A 46 -12.18 -3.35 5.74
N GLY A 47 -12.78 -3.47 6.92
CA GLY A 47 -12.23 -2.93 8.15
C GLY A 47 -10.89 -3.55 8.56
N PRO A 48 -10.26 -3.03 9.62
CA PRO A 48 -8.93 -3.45 10.07
C PRO A 48 -8.82 -4.96 10.32
N GLY A 49 -7.71 -5.54 9.89
CA GLY A 49 -7.40 -6.96 10.05
C GLY A 49 -7.96 -7.89 8.99
N ALA A 50 -8.88 -7.42 8.12
CA ALA A 50 -9.41 -8.15 6.99
C ALA A 50 -9.05 -7.45 5.68
N HIS A 51 -8.83 -8.22 4.60
CA HIS A 51 -8.46 -7.69 3.27
C HIS A 51 -7.32 -6.65 3.30
N GLU A 52 -6.30 -6.93 4.10
CA GLU A 52 -5.12 -6.06 4.26
C GLU A 52 -4.17 -6.21 3.06
N TYR A 53 -4.64 -5.87 1.86
CA TYR A 53 -3.95 -6.12 0.60
C TYR A 53 -2.58 -5.44 0.54
N ILE A 54 -2.52 -4.13 0.85
CA ILE A 54 -1.29 -3.35 0.86
C ILE A 54 -0.29 -3.88 1.90
N LYS A 55 -0.77 -4.17 3.12
CA LYS A 55 0.06 -4.76 4.18
C LYS A 55 0.58 -6.13 3.76
N SER A 56 -0.27 -6.97 3.15
CA SER A 56 0.10 -8.33 2.72
C SER A 56 1.17 -8.32 1.63
N VAL A 57 1.08 -7.44 0.61
CA VAL A 57 2.13 -7.40 -0.43
C VAL A 57 3.43 -6.80 0.08
N ARG A 58 3.38 -5.82 0.99
CA ARG A 58 4.56 -5.29 1.69
C ARG A 58 5.25 -6.39 2.53
N LEU A 59 4.46 -7.13 3.29
CA LEU A 59 4.95 -8.25 4.09
C LEU A 59 5.54 -9.36 3.20
N MET A 60 4.85 -9.78 2.14
CA MET A 60 5.34 -10.79 1.20
C MET A 60 6.66 -10.37 0.54
N LYS A 61 6.77 -9.11 0.09
CA LYS A 61 8.05 -8.60 -0.43
C LYS A 61 9.15 -8.69 0.62
N THR A 62 8.91 -8.21 1.84
CA THR A 62 9.90 -8.28 2.92
C THR A 62 10.31 -9.72 3.22
N MET A 63 9.36 -10.65 3.23
CA MET A 63 9.63 -12.06 3.45
C MET A 63 10.45 -12.69 2.31
N LEU A 64 10.12 -12.41 1.05
CA LEU A 64 10.86 -12.91 -0.11
C LEU A 64 12.28 -12.34 -0.18
N ASP A 65 12.44 -11.04 0.07
CA ASP A 65 13.74 -10.36 0.08
C ASP A 65 14.68 -10.91 1.19
N ASN A 66 14.13 -11.47 2.27
CA ASN A 66 14.86 -12.04 3.41
C ASN A 66 14.80 -13.58 3.47
N SER A 67 14.36 -14.22 2.40
CA SER A 67 14.24 -15.68 2.34
C SER A 67 15.55 -16.38 1.97
N ASN A 68 15.55 -17.72 2.07
CA ASN A 68 16.64 -18.59 1.62
C ASN A 68 16.61 -18.84 0.10
N VAL A 69 15.87 -18.05 -0.69
CA VAL A 69 15.80 -18.17 -2.15
C VAL A 69 16.61 -17.06 -2.81
N GLU A 70 17.69 -17.43 -3.47
CA GLU A 70 18.54 -16.48 -4.17
C GLU A 70 18.00 -16.11 -5.56
N GLY A 71 18.39 -14.93 -6.06
CA GLY A 71 18.09 -14.49 -7.42
C GLY A 71 16.65 -14.04 -7.63
N LEU A 72 15.94 -13.64 -6.58
CA LEU A 72 14.61 -13.01 -6.68
C LEU A 72 14.74 -11.48 -6.75
N GLU A 73 13.92 -10.88 -7.60
CA GLU A 73 13.60 -9.44 -7.59
C GLU A 73 12.11 -9.30 -7.34
N THR A 74 11.71 -8.72 -6.20
CA THR A 74 10.30 -8.52 -5.87
C THR A 74 9.91 -7.07 -6.01
N LYS A 75 8.88 -6.79 -6.82
CA LYS A 75 8.26 -5.47 -7.00
C LYS A 75 6.86 -5.46 -6.41
N ILE A 76 6.47 -4.35 -5.82
CA ILE A 76 5.11 -4.15 -5.27
C ILE A 76 4.46 -2.93 -5.92
N TYR A 77 3.18 -3.06 -6.25
CA TYR A 77 2.35 -1.99 -6.78
C TYR A 77 1.04 -1.94 -5.99
N PHE A 78 0.48 -0.75 -5.89
CA PHE A 78 -0.76 -0.50 -5.18
C PHE A 78 -1.84 -0.03 -6.13
N ASN A 79 -3.06 0.20 -5.63
CA ASN A 79 -4.21 0.65 -6.42
C ASN A 79 -4.61 -0.28 -7.58
N GLY A 80 -4.22 -1.54 -7.51
CA GLY A 80 -4.67 -2.61 -8.39
C GLY A 80 -3.96 -2.75 -9.74
N TRP A 81 -3.06 -1.83 -10.09
CA TRP A 81 -2.30 -1.90 -11.33
C TRP A 81 -1.00 -1.09 -11.24
N PRO A 82 0.09 -1.46 -11.94
CA PRO A 82 1.31 -0.65 -11.98
C PRO A 82 1.09 0.66 -12.78
N ASP A 83 1.86 1.70 -12.43
CA ASP A 83 1.81 2.99 -13.12
C ASP A 83 2.23 2.88 -14.58
N SER A 84 3.17 1.97 -14.91
CA SER A 84 3.56 1.62 -16.28
C SER A 84 3.30 0.14 -16.53
N GLN A 85 2.65 -0.16 -17.67
CA GLN A 85 2.48 -1.55 -18.13
C GLN A 85 3.82 -2.23 -18.45
N GLU A 86 4.86 -1.46 -18.77
CA GLU A 86 6.22 -1.96 -19.03
C GLU A 86 6.80 -2.71 -17.81
N ASP A 87 6.32 -2.38 -16.61
CA ASP A 87 6.73 -3.06 -15.38
C ASP A 87 6.32 -4.55 -15.34
N LEU A 88 5.37 -4.96 -16.18
CA LEU A 88 4.91 -6.34 -16.30
C LEU A 88 5.63 -7.13 -17.40
N GLU A 89 6.29 -6.47 -18.36
CA GLU A 89 6.78 -7.12 -19.60
C GLU A 89 7.90 -8.15 -19.36
N ASP A 90 8.64 -8.04 -18.27
CA ASP A 90 9.71 -8.94 -17.89
C ASP A 90 9.42 -9.75 -16.61
N ALA A 91 8.20 -9.65 -16.07
CA ALA A 91 7.80 -10.39 -14.87
C ALA A 91 7.82 -11.91 -15.11
N ASP A 92 8.39 -12.68 -14.20
CA ASP A 92 8.31 -14.15 -14.20
C ASP A 92 7.06 -14.64 -13.45
N LEU A 93 6.49 -13.82 -12.56
CA LEU A 93 5.22 -14.03 -11.87
C LEU A 93 4.49 -12.72 -11.67
N ILE A 94 3.18 -12.71 -11.90
CA ILE A 94 2.26 -11.62 -11.53
C ILE A 94 1.23 -12.19 -10.54
N LEU A 95 1.17 -11.58 -9.35
CA LEU A 95 0.21 -11.89 -8.28
C LEU A 95 -0.74 -10.73 -8.08
N PHE A 96 -2.03 -11.00 -7.98
CA PHE A 96 -3.04 -10.05 -7.48
C PHE A 96 -3.51 -10.42 -6.08
N VAL A 97 -3.56 -9.42 -5.20
CA VAL A 97 -4.17 -9.46 -3.87
C VAL A 97 -5.13 -8.27 -3.77
N SER A 98 -6.38 -8.48 -4.12
CA SER A 98 -7.35 -7.40 -4.32
C SER A 98 -8.77 -7.93 -4.21
N ASP A 99 -9.75 -7.04 -4.22
CA ASP A 99 -11.11 -7.45 -4.54
C ASP A 99 -11.15 -8.04 -5.94
N GLY A 100 -11.98 -9.05 -6.09
CA GLY A 100 -12.31 -9.63 -7.38
C GLY A 100 -13.65 -9.10 -7.91
N ARG A 101 -14.20 -9.77 -8.91
CA ARG A 101 -15.48 -9.42 -9.52
C ARG A 101 -16.62 -10.21 -8.89
N ASP A 102 -17.51 -9.50 -8.22
CA ASP A 102 -18.73 -10.04 -7.62
C ASP A 102 -19.98 -9.48 -8.35
N GLY A 103 -20.23 -9.95 -9.56
CA GLY A 103 -21.30 -9.45 -10.42
C GLY A 103 -21.11 -7.95 -10.73
N HIS A 104 -22.23 -7.21 -10.69
CA HIS A 104 -22.24 -5.77 -10.96
C HIS A 104 -21.75 -4.89 -9.78
N LEU A 105 -21.53 -5.47 -8.60
CA LEU A 105 -21.15 -4.73 -7.39
C LEU A 105 -19.76 -4.10 -7.50
N PHE A 106 -18.86 -4.70 -8.28
CA PHE A 106 -17.49 -4.26 -8.47
C PHE A 106 -17.24 -3.94 -9.95
N SER A 107 -17.16 -2.66 -10.28
CA SER A 107 -16.96 -2.19 -11.65
C SER A 107 -15.49 -2.03 -12.03
N ASP A 108 -14.62 -1.81 -11.07
CA ASP A 108 -13.20 -1.50 -11.30
C ASP A 108 -12.29 -2.49 -10.55
N VAL A 109 -12.19 -3.70 -11.09
CA VAL A 109 -11.29 -4.72 -10.56
C VAL A 109 -9.96 -4.74 -11.32
N PRO A 110 -8.82 -5.08 -10.65
CA PRO A 110 -7.48 -4.75 -11.14
C PRO A 110 -7.19 -5.17 -12.58
N PHE A 111 -7.30 -6.45 -12.92
CA PHE A 111 -6.90 -6.95 -14.26
C PHE A 111 -8.07 -7.23 -15.19
N MET A 112 -9.32 -6.94 -14.81
CA MET A 112 -10.52 -7.40 -15.51
C MET A 112 -11.09 -6.39 -16.52
N THR A 113 -10.45 -5.25 -16.74
CA THR A 113 -10.78 -4.36 -17.86
C THR A 113 -10.25 -4.93 -19.17
N GLU A 114 -10.91 -4.63 -20.29
CA GLU A 114 -10.54 -5.16 -21.61
C GLU A 114 -9.06 -4.90 -21.94
N GLU A 115 -8.59 -3.67 -21.73
CA GLU A 115 -7.20 -3.28 -21.97
C GLU A 115 -6.20 -4.08 -21.09
N ARG A 116 -6.47 -4.19 -19.79
CA ARG A 116 -5.62 -4.94 -18.85
C ARG A 116 -5.63 -6.44 -19.15
N MET A 117 -6.77 -6.98 -19.56
CA MET A 117 -6.88 -8.38 -19.99
C MET A 117 -6.02 -8.69 -21.22
N GLU A 118 -5.89 -7.77 -22.17
CA GLU A 118 -4.97 -7.92 -23.30
C GLU A 118 -3.51 -7.91 -22.86
N VAL A 119 -3.16 -7.01 -21.93
CA VAL A 119 -1.81 -6.98 -21.31
C VAL A 119 -1.52 -8.32 -20.63
N MET A 120 -2.43 -8.80 -19.80
CA MET A 120 -2.27 -10.08 -19.09
C MET A 120 -2.15 -11.25 -20.06
N GLN A 121 -2.95 -11.28 -21.15
CA GLN A 121 -2.85 -12.35 -22.14
C GLN A 121 -1.44 -12.39 -22.76
N ARG A 122 -0.85 -11.24 -23.13
CA ARG A 122 0.54 -11.20 -23.63
C ARG A 122 1.54 -11.76 -22.62
N GLN A 123 1.34 -11.48 -21.32
CA GLN A 123 2.22 -12.03 -20.29
C GLN A 123 2.06 -13.55 -20.16
N MET A 124 0.84 -14.06 -20.25
CA MET A 124 0.58 -15.49 -20.23
C MET A 124 1.19 -16.19 -21.46
N ASP A 125 1.02 -15.61 -22.64
CA ASP A 125 1.53 -16.19 -23.90
C ASP A 125 3.06 -16.38 -23.90
N ARG A 126 3.80 -15.58 -23.13
CA ARG A 126 5.26 -15.74 -22.96
C ARG A 126 5.67 -16.65 -21.79
N GLY A 127 4.70 -17.28 -21.12
CA GLY A 127 4.95 -18.21 -20.01
C GLY A 127 5.14 -17.56 -18.64
N CYS A 128 4.71 -16.31 -18.43
CA CYS A 128 4.71 -15.68 -17.11
C CYS A 128 3.80 -16.45 -16.14
N GLY A 129 4.23 -16.63 -14.89
CA GLY A 129 3.40 -17.19 -13.84
C GLY A 129 2.22 -16.28 -13.47
N PHE A 130 1.13 -16.86 -12.96
CA PHE A 130 -0.05 -16.12 -12.54
C PHE A 130 -0.59 -16.62 -11.20
N SER A 131 -0.86 -15.73 -10.28
CA SER A 131 -1.36 -16.09 -8.95
C SER A 131 -2.47 -15.16 -8.47
N LEU A 132 -3.42 -15.75 -7.73
CA LEU A 132 -4.54 -15.06 -7.11
C LEU A 132 -4.65 -15.47 -5.64
N ILE A 133 -4.82 -14.50 -4.75
CA ILE A 133 -5.03 -14.75 -3.32
C ILE A 133 -6.38 -14.20 -2.89
N HIS A 134 -7.15 -15.03 -2.20
CA HIS A 134 -8.42 -14.72 -1.55
C HIS A 134 -9.44 -14.11 -2.51
N PHE A 135 -9.93 -12.90 -2.27
CA PHE A 135 -11.00 -12.29 -3.05
C PHE A 135 -10.61 -12.00 -4.51
N SER A 136 -9.31 -11.92 -4.84
CA SER A 136 -8.88 -11.81 -6.24
C SER A 136 -9.21 -13.08 -7.09
N THR A 137 -9.61 -14.17 -6.44
CA THR A 137 -10.10 -15.37 -7.15
C THR A 137 -11.50 -15.22 -7.73
N PHE A 138 -12.27 -14.20 -7.37
CA PHE A 138 -13.60 -13.93 -7.92
C PHE A 138 -13.48 -13.40 -9.35
N ALA A 139 -14.26 -13.96 -10.25
CA ALA A 139 -14.36 -13.50 -11.63
C ALA A 139 -15.78 -13.67 -12.18
N THR A 140 -16.15 -12.82 -13.15
CA THR A 140 -17.36 -13.05 -13.96
C THR A 140 -17.18 -14.29 -14.85
N ASP A 141 -18.29 -14.85 -15.35
CA ASP A 141 -18.27 -16.03 -16.21
C ASP A 141 -17.41 -15.87 -17.47
N GLU A 142 -17.41 -14.67 -18.04
CA GLU A 142 -16.62 -14.35 -19.22
C GLU A 142 -15.11 -14.34 -18.92
N ILE A 143 -14.71 -13.63 -17.90
CA ILE A 143 -13.31 -13.51 -17.48
C ILE A 143 -12.83 -14.82 -16.84
N GLY A 144 -13.71 -15.50 -16.12
CA GLY A 144 -13.45 -16.81 -15.52
C GLY A 144 -12.92 -17.84 -16.50
N LYS A 145 -13.34 -17.82 -17.76
CA LYS A 145 -12.77 -18.70 -18.81
C LYS A 145 -11.28 -18.46 -19.04
N LYS A 146 -10.83 -17.19 -18.97
CA LYS A 146 -9.39 -16.86 -19.03
C LYS A 146 -8.67 -17.28 -17.76
N VAL A 147 -9.28 -17.03 -16.60
CA VAL A 147 -8.72 -17.43 -15.30
C VAL A 147 -8.58 -18.95 -15.18
N LEU A 148 -9.52 -19.74 -15.74
CA LEU A 148 -9.38 -21.20 -15.83
C LEU A 148 -8.12 -21.61 -16.61
N ASP A 149 -7.81 -20.93 -17.71
CA ASP A 149 -6.59 -21.20 -18.47
C ASP A 149 -5.32 -20.80 -17.73
N TRP A 150 -5.33 -19.66 -17.03
CA TRP A 150 -4.14 -19.06 -16.41
C TRP A 150 -3.85 -19.61 -15.01
N ALA A 151 -4.90 -19.76 -14.19
CA ALA A 151 -4.82 -20.13 -12.78
C ALA A 151 -5.51 -21.46 -12.43
N GLY A 152 -6.25 -22.07 -13.35
CA GLY A 152 -6.89 -23.38 -13.15
C GLY A 152 -8.26 -23.36 -12.48
N GLY A 153 -8.64 -22.33 -11.76
CA GLY A 153 -9.91 -22.20 -11.06
C GLY A 153 -10.23 -20.79 -10.66
N TYR A 154 -11.51 -20.49 -10.46
CA TYR A 154 -11.98 -19.21 -9.96
C TYR A 154 -13.25 -19.37 -9.10
N PHE A 155 -13.50 -18.38 -8.24
CA PHE A 155 -14.74 -18.30 -7.50
C PHE A 155 -15.82 -17.70 -8.41
N ASP A 156 -16.82 -18.49 -8.74
CA ASP A 156 -17.94 -18.12 -9.60
C ASP A 156 -19.18 -17.87 -8.73
N TRP A 157 -19.42 -16.58 -8.42
CA TRP A 157 -20.46 -16.20 -7.50
C TRP A 157 -21.79 -15.93 -8.20
N GLN A 158 -21.84 -14.87 -8.97
CA GLN A 158 -23.02 -14.43 -9.70
C GLN A 158 -22.62 -13.64 -10.95
N ASP A 159 -23.50 -13.59 -11.93
CA ASP A 159 -23.32 -12.77 -13.11
C ASP A 159 -23.69 -11.29 -12.88
N ASP A 160 -23.59 -10.46 -13.92
CA ASP A 160 -23.93 -9.03 -13.86
C ASP A 160 -25.43 -8.76 -13.58
N LYS A 161 -26.27 -9.77 -13.63
CA LYS A 161 -27.70 -9.70 -13.27
C LYS A 161 -27.99 -10.19 -11.86
N GLY A 162 -26.95 -10.67 -11.15
CA GLY A 162 -27.06 -11.26 -9.83
C GLY A 162 -27.54 -12.72 -9.85
N GLU A 163 -27.56 -13.38 -11.01
CA GLU A 163 -27.91 -14.80 -11.14
C GLU A 163 -26.69 -15.68 -10.85
N ARG A 164 -26.87 -16.72 -10.04
CA ARG A 164 -25.81 -17.65 -9.69
C ARG A 164 -25.75 -18.81 -10.70
N ASN A 165 -24.56 -18.92 -11.35
CA ASN A 165 -24.30 -19.96 -12.35
C ASN A 165 -23.55 -21.18 -11.78
N TRP A 166 -23.01 -21.06 -10.55
CA TRP A 166 -22.20 -22.09 -9.92
C TRP A 166 -22.45 -22.19 -8.40
N TYR A 167 -21.76 -23.12 -7.76
CA TYR A 167 -21.96 -23.46 -6.33
C TYR A 167 -21.06 -22.71 -5.37
N SER A 168 -20.14 -21.86 -5.86
CA SER A 168 -19.16 -21.20 -5.02
C SER A 168 -19.80 -20.56 -3.80
N SER A 169 -19.19 -20.74 -2.66
CA SER A 169 -19.74 -20.36 -1.36
C SER A 169 -18.63 -19.94 -0.41
N ILE A 170 -19.02 -19.18 0.60
CA ILE A 170 -18.12 -18.59 1.61
C ILE A 170 -18.48 -19.15 2.98
N LYS A 171 -17.47 -19.51 3.79
CA LYS A 171 -17.68 -19.97 5.15
C LYS A 171 -16.49 -19.63 6.04
N THR A 172 -16.74 -18.91 7.12
CA THR A 172 -15.73 -18.63 8.14
C THR A 172 -15.76 -19.73 9.20
N ILE A 173 -14.70 -20.52 9.28
CA ILE A 173 -14.55 -21.64 10.23
C ILE A 173 -13.11 -21.81 10.68
N ASP A 174 -12.93 -22.58 11.76
CA ASP A 174 -11.66 -23.24 12.11
C ASP A 174 -11.52 -24.53 11.28
N GLY A 175 -10.85 -24.45 10.13
CA GLY A 175 -10.67 -25.56 9.21
C GLY A 175 -9.37 -26.33 9.46
N ASN A 176 -9.40 -27.66 9.29
CA ASN A 176 -8.20 -28.49 9.26
C ASN A 176 -7.71 -28.61 7.80
N LEU A 177 -6.54 -28.02 7.52
CA LEU A 177 -5.94 -28.10 6.19
C LEU A 177 -5.30 -29.47 6.00
N THR A 178 -5.70 -30.14 4.93
CA THR A 178 -5.15 -31.42 4.48
C THR A 178 -4.56 -31.27 3.07
N PHE A 179 -3.62 -32.12 2.71
CA PHE A 179 -2.84 -32.00 1.49
C PHE A 179 -3.02 -33.25 0.60
N PRO A 180 -3.95 -33.25 -0.35
CA PRO A 180 -4.24 -34.38 -1.21
C PRO A 180 -3.05 -34.82 -2.06
N ASN A 181 -2.22 -33.89 -2.49
CA ASN A 181 -0.99 -34.13 -3.26
C ASN A 181 0.24 -33.79 -2.40
N GLY A 182 0.49 -34.59 -1.37
CA GLY A 182 1.54 -34.32 -0.37
C GLY A 182 2.97 -34.27 -0.91
N GLU A 183 3.22 -34.73 -2.14
CA GLU A 183 4.54 -34.71 -2.79
C GLU A 183 4.76 -33.44 -3.65
N HIS A 184 3.75 -32.57 -3.79
CA HIS A 184 3.90 -31.36 -4.60
C HIS A 184 4.96 -30.42 -4.00
N PRO A 185 5.87 -29.84 -4.81
CA PRO A 185 6.94 -28.96 -4.29
C PRO A 185 6.45 -27.81 -3.41
N ILE A 186 5.28 -27.26 -3.68
CA ILE A 186 4.66 -26.19 -2.86
C ILE A 186 4.49 -26.63 -1.39
N LEU A 187 4.34 -27.92 -1.13
CA LEU A 187 4.16 -28.48 0.22
C LEU A 187 5.47 -28.82 0.94
N SER A 188 6.63 -28.49 0.33
CA SER A 188 7.93 -28.70 0.96
C SER A 188 8.01 -28.00 2.33
N GLY A 189 8.29 -28.77 3.37
CA GLY A 189 8.43 -28.29 4.74
C GLY A 189 7.14 -27.82 5.42
N ILE A 190 5.99 -28.27 4.93
CA ILE A 190 4.67 -27.93 5.47
C ILE A 190 4.01 -29.18 6.06
N GLU A 191 3.50 -29.03 7.27
CA GLU A 191 2.72 -30.06 7.95
C GLU A 191 1.23 -29.68 7.97
N PRO A 192 0.30 -30.64 8.03
CA PRO A 192 -1.13 -30.35 8.21
C PRO A 192 -1.35 -29.44 9.43
N PHE A 193 -2.18 -28.41 9.28
CA PHE A 193 -2.43 -27.44 10.34
C PHE A 193 -3.89 -27.01 10.37
N LYS A 194 -4.28 -26.40 11.48
CA LYS A 194 -5.62 -25.82 11.68
C LYS A 194 -5.54 -24.31 11.65
N MET A 195 -6.49 -23.67 10.97
CA MET A 195 -6.54 -22.22 10.88
C MET A 195 -7.99 -21.72 10.81
N LYS A 196 -8.28 -20.65 11.57
CA LYS A 196 -9.53 -19.89 11.39
C LYS A 196 -9.38 -19.00 10.18
N GLU A 197 -10.26 -19.18 9.19
CA GLU A 197 -10.20 -18.42 7.95
C GLU A 197 -11.61 -18.25 7.37
N GLU A 198 -11.79 -17.27 6.51
CA GLU A 198 -12.92 -17.17 5.61
C GLU A 198 -12.60 -17.92 4.31
N TYR A 199 -12.97 -19.16 4.29
CA TYR A 199 -12.72 -20.02 3.14
C TYR A 199 -13.75 -19.79 2.05
N TYR A 200 -13.28 -19.61 0.81
CA TYR A 200 -14.11 -19.75 -0.37
C TYR A 200 -13.95 -21.18 -0.89
N TYR A 201 -15.06 -21.82 -1.18
CA TYR A 201 -15.10 -23.22 -1.56
C TYR A 201 -16.11 -23.51 -2.68
N ASN A 202 -16.16 -24.72 -3.20
CA ASN A 202 -16.83 -25.05 -4.46
C ASN A 202 -16.30 -24.18 -5.62
N ILE A 203 -14.99 -24.02 -5.67
CA ILE A 203 -14.32 -23.29 -6.74
C ILE A 203 -14.68 -23.94 -8.08
N ARG A 204 -14.92 -23.12 -9.10
CA ARG A 204 -15.16 -23.62 -10.44
C ARG A 204 -13.84 -23.99 -11.10
N PHE A 205 -13.60 -25.27 -11.27
CA PHE A 205 -12.49 -25.84 -12.02
C PHE A 205 -12.97 -26.29 -13.39
N GLN A 206 -12.05 -26.39 -14.36
CA GLN A 206 -12.36 -27.03 -15.63
C GLN A 206 -12.53 -28.54 -15.42
N LYS A 207 -13.61 -29.09 -15.96
CA LYS A 207 -13.89 -30.54 -15.84
C LYS A 207 -12.80 -31.36 -16.54
N ASN A 208 -12.28 -32.39 -15.86
CA ASN A 208 -11.21 -33.27 -16.34
C ASN A 208 -9.93 -32.50 -16.77
N ASP A 209 -9.59 -31.42 -16.08
CA ASP A 209 -8.33 -30.72 -16.32
C ASP A 209 -7.16 -31.48 -15.68
N ASN A 210 -6.38 -32.16 -16.51
CA ASN A 210 -5.22 -32.91 -16.06
C ASN A 210 -4.03 -32.03 -15.61
N ARG A 211 -4.12 -30.71 -15.77
CA ARG A 211 -3.13 -29.74 -15.28
C ARG A 211 -3.37 -29.40 -13.80
N LEU A 212 -4.61 -29.60 -13.33
CA LEU A 212 -5.00 -29.20 -11.98
C LEU A 212 -4.34 -30.09 -10.93
N GLN A 213 -3.67 -29.47 -9.99
CA GLN A 213 -3.07 -30.11 -8.83
C GLN A 213 -3.63 -29.45 -7.56
N LEU A 214 -4.34 -30.22 -6.75
CA LEU A 214 -4.88 -29.73 -5.49
C LEU A 214 -3.74 -29.65 -4.47
N ILE A 215 -3.57 -28.48 -3.86
CA ILE A 215 -2.53 -28.21 -2.87
C ILE A 215 -3.07 -28.36 -1.45
N ALA A 216 -4.22 -27.75 -1.17
CA ALA A 216 -4.85 -27.85 0.15
C ALA A 216 -6.37 -27.96 0.05
N GLU A 217 -6.95 -28.72 0.96
CA GLU A 217 -8.39 -28.91 1.16
C GLU A 217 -8.77 -28.73 2.62
N VAL A 218 -10.03 -28.33 2.84
CA VAL A 218 -10.64 -28.25 4.17
C VAL A 218 -11.92 -29.11 4.17
N PRO A 219 -11.87 -30.34 4.69
CA PRO A 219 -13.01 -31.28 4.65
C PRO A 219 -14.29 -30.75 5.30
N GLU A 220 -14.18 -29.88 6.31
CA GLU A 220 -15.31 -29.32 7.06
C GLU A 220 -16.15 -28.30 6.24
N LEU A 221 -15.73 -27.96 5.03
CA LEU A 221 -16.49 -27.11 4.11
C LEU A 221 -17.67 -27.84 3.47
N GLU A 222 -17.60 -29.17 3.38
CA GLU A 222 -18.66 -30.02 2.81
C GLU A 222 -19.05 -29.59 1.38
N GLY A 223 -18.04 -29.38 0.55
CA GLY A 223 -18.20 -28.93 -0.83
C GLY A 223 -19.02 -29.92 -1.68
N ARG A 224 -19.87 -29.38 -2.56
CA ARG A 224 -20.79 -30.15 -3.42
C ARG A 224 -20.25 -30.37 -4.82
N ALA A 225 -19.37 -29.47 -5.29
CA ALA A 225 -18.72 -29.59 -6.59
C ALA A 225 -17.62 -30.66 -6.54
N GLU A 226 -17.21 -31.16 -7.71
CA GLU A 226 -15.95 -31.88 -7.83
C GLU A 226 -14.81 -31.03 -7.28
N ASN A 227 -13.98 -31.57 -6.39
CA ASN A 227 -12.95 -30.82 -5.65
C ASN A 227 -13.49 -29.63 -4.81
N GLY A 228 -14.75 -29.73 -4.37
CA GLY A 228 -15.46 -28.61 -3.72
C GLY A 228 -14.86 -28.14 -2.39
N ASN A 229 -14.01 -28.95 -1.74
CA ASN A 229 -13.31 -28.61 -0.51
C ASN A 229 -11.93 -27.96 -0.76
N ALA A 230 -11.49 -27.83 -2.02
CA ALA A 230 -10.21 -27.25 -2.36
C ALA A 230 -10.16 -25.75 -2.01
N VAL A 231 -9.09 -25.35 -1.33
CA VAL A 231 -8.82 -23.97 -0.90
C VAL A 231 -7.48 -23.44 -1.41
N ALA A 232 -6.62 -24.30 -1.95
CA ALA A 232 -5.41 -23.95 -2.69
C ALA A 232 -5.15 -24.96 -3.80
N TRP A 233 -4.69 -24.48 -4.96
CA TRP A 233 -4.43 -25.30 -6.14
C TRP A 233 -3.32 -24.71 -7.01
N ALA A 234 -2.79 -25.55 -7.89
CA ALA A 234 -1.76 -25.17 -8.85
C ALA A 234 -2.04 -25.76 -10.23
N VAL A 235 -1.52 -25.15 -11.27
CA VAL A 235 -1.56 -25.65 -12.65
C VAL A 235 -0.23 -25.41 -13.36
N GLU A 236 0.17 -26.36 -14.22
CA GLU A 236 1.23 -26.16 -15.21
C GLU A 236 0.61 -25.95 -16.59
N ARG A 237 0.87 -24.79 -17.20
CA ARG A 237 0.29 -24.42 -18.48
C ARG A 237 1.12 -24.94 -19.65
N LYS A 238 0.47 -25.08 -20.81
CA LYS A 238 1.12 -25.54 -22.06
C LYS A 238 2.17 -24.58 -22.60
N ASP A 239 2.05 -23.29 -22.27
CA ASP A 239 3.02 -22.23 -22.62
C ASP A 239 4.29 -22.27 -21.74
N GLY A 240 4.35 -23.17 -20.76
CA GLY A 240 5.44 -23.33 -19.81
C GLY A 240 5.29 -22.47 -18.54
N GLY A 241 4.27 -21.60 -18.48
CA GLY A 241 3.95 -20.85 -17.27
C GLY A 241 3.23 -21.69 -16.23
N ARG A 242 3.15 -21.18 -15.01
CA ARG A 242 2.53 -21.85 -13.87
C ARG A 242 1.50 -20.94 -13.21
N GLY A 243 0.42 -21.55 -12.69
CA GLY A 243 -0.57 -20.85 -11.88
C GLY A 243 -0.56 -21.40 -10.46
N PHE A 244 -0.62 -20.55 -9.45
CA PHE A 244 -0.89 -20.91 -8.06
C PHE A 244 -1.94 -19.98 -7.51
N SER A 245 -2.98 -20.52 -6.89
CA SER A 245 -4.03 -19.72 -6.28
C SER A 245 -4.53 -20.31 -4.98
N THR A 246 -5.02 -19.44 -4.10
CA THR A 246 -5.65 -19.84 -2.84
C THR A 246 -6.80 -18.93 -2.49
N THR A 247 -7.80 -19.49 -1.83
CA THR A 247 -8.95 -18.75 -1.29
C THR A 247 -8.72 -18.23 0.13
N MET A 248 -7.59 -18.59 0.75
CA MET A 248 -7.18 -18.11 2.06
C MET A 248 -6.52 -16.74 1.96
N GLY A 249 -6.50 -15.99 3.06
CA GLY A 249 -5.85 -14.67 3.14
C GLY A 249 -6.79 -13.54 3.54
N HIS A 250 -8.00 -13.86 4.04
CA HIS A 250 -8.93 -12.88 4.59
C HIS A 250 -8.35 -12.18 5.82
N PHE A 251 -7.90 -12.95 6.81
CA PHE A 251 -7.39 -12.41 8.06
C PHE A 251 -5.88 -12.18 8.01
N TYR A 252 -5.44 -10.95 8.15
CA TYR A 252 -4.01 -10.60 8.17
C TYR A 252 -3.23 -11.34 9.29
N ALA A 253 -3.88 -11.57 10.44
CA ALA A 253 -3.28 -12.31 11.55
C ALA A 253 -2.79 -13.72 11.17
N ASN A 254 -3.36 -14.33 10.13
CA ASN A 254 -2.98 -15.66 9.66
C ASN A 254 -1.56 -15.72 9.06
N TRP A 255 -0.99 -14.59 8.64
CA TRP A 255 0.42 -14.52 8.26
C TRP A 255 1.40 -14.90 9.38
N ARG A 256 0.95 -14.91 10.64
CA ARG A 256 1.74 -15.41 11.78
C ARG A 256 1.83 -16.94 11.83
N ASN A 257 0.97 -17.67 11.12
CA ASN A 257 1.05 -19.12 11.00
C ASN A 257 2.16 -19.52 10.02
N ASP A 258 3.17 -20.23 10.50
CA ASP A 258 4.36 -20.60 9.74
C ASP A 258 4.04 -21.47 8.51
N ASN A 259 3.13 -22.43 8.67
CA ASN A 259 2.72 -23.32 7.56
C ASN A 259 1.94 -22.59 6.48
N PHE A 260 1.02 -21.69 6.88
CA PHE A 260 0.29 -20.84 5.93
C PHE A 260 1.27 -19.93 5.16
N ARG A 261 2.13 -19.22 5.87
CA ARG A 261 3.13 -18.32 5.29
C ARG A 261 4.04 -19.08 4.32
N LYS A 262 4.58 -20.22 4.74
CA LYS A 262 5.45 -21.07 3.91
C LYS A 262 4.74 -21.56 2.66
N MET A 263 3.48 -21.99 2.75
CA MET A 263 2.69 -22.44 1.60
C MET A 263 2.51 -21.35 0.56
N ILE A 264 2.19 -20.12 1.00
CA ILE A 264 2.05 -18.99 0.07
C ILE A 264 3.39 -18.69 -0.61
N LEU A 265 4.48 -18.56 0.15
CA LEU A 265 5.79 -18.24 -0.41
C LEU A 265 6.31 -19.34 -1.34
N ASN A 266 6.14 -20.60 -0.96
CA ASN A 266 6.45 -21.73 -1.85
C ASN A 266 5.65 -21.64 -3.16
N GLY A 267 4.36 -21.33 -3.08
CA GLY A 267 3.49 -21.19 -4.23
C GLY A 267 3.96 -20.08 -5.19
N LEU A 268 4.34 -18.92 -4.65
CA LEU A 268 4.84 -17.81 -5.45
C LEU A 268 6.19 -18.14 -6.10
N VAL A 269 7.13 -18.70 -5.35
CA VAL A 269 8.45 -19.11 -5.85
C VAL A 269 8.30 -20.18 -6.94
N TRP A 270 7.44 -21.17 -6.73
CA TRP A 270 7.14 -22.20 -7.72
C TRP A 270 6.50 -21.61 -8.99
N ALA A 271 5.53 -20.74 -8.83
CA ALA A 271 4.84 -20.10 -9.97
C ALA A 271 5.77 -19.17 -10.77
N ALA A 272 6.78 -18.56 -10.15
CA ALA A 272 7.84 -17.82 -10.82
C ALA A 272 8.84 -18.72 -11.58
N GLY A 273 8.68 -20.03 -11.52
CA GLY A 273 9.57 -20.99 -12.17
C GLY A 273 10.91 -21.19 -11.44
N VAL A 274 10.95 -20.88 -10.15
CA VAL A 274 12.12 -21.08 -9.28
C VAL A 274 11.99 -22.40 -8.53
N THR A 275 13.12 -23.07 -8.32
CA THR A 275 13.18 -24.29 -7.51
C THR A 275 12.99 -23.93 -6.04
N ILE A 276 12.06 -24.62 -5.39
CA ILE A 276 11.83 -24.46 -3.95
C ILE A 276 12.97 -25.15 -3.19
N PRO A 277 13.58 -24.49 -2.18
CA PRO A 277 14.60 -25.12 -1.34
C PRO A 277 14.08 -26.36 -0.61
N GLU A 278 15.00 -27.25 -0.24
CA GLU A 278 14.68 -28.36 0.67
C GLU A 278 14.15 -27.80 2.00
N GLY A 279 13.00 -28.29 2.48
CA GLY A 279 12.31 -27.74 3.66
C GLY A 279 11.47 -26.49 3.40
N GLY A 280 11.39 -26.03 2.13
CA GLY A 280 10.56 -24.90 1.71
C GLY A 280 11.25 -23.54 1.80
N VAL A 281 10.51 -22.50 1.44
CA VAL A 281 10.93 -21.11 1.59
C VAL A 281 10.91 -20.72 3.07
N GLU A 282 12.07 -20.37 3.60
CA GLU A 282 12.21 -19.94 4.99
C GLU A 282 11.99 -18.43 5.10
N SER A 283 11.12 -18.02 5.99
CA SER A 283 10.89 -16.62 6.32
C SER A 283 10.22 -16.47 7.68
N ASN A 284 10.61 -15.41 8.39
CA ASN A 284 9.93 -14.98 9.61
C ASN A 284 8.70 -14.12 9.27
N PHE A 285 7.77 -14.00 10.20
CA PHE A 285 6.81 -12.92 10.18
C PHE A 285 7.52 -11.63 10.63
N PHE A 286 7.28 -10.52 9.92
CA PHE A 286 7.81 -9.20 10.26
C PHE A 286 6.68 -8.30 10.73
N GLU A 287 6.89 -7.61 11.83
CA GLU A 287 5.96 -6.58 12.31
C GLU A 287 5.98 -5.35 11.37
N ASP A 288 4.92 -4.57 11.37
CA ASP A 288 4.74 -3.46 10.43
C ASP A 288 5.90 -2.44 10.44
N ALA A 289 6.45 -2.15 11.63
CA ALA A 289 7.63 -1.28 11.77
C ALA A 289 8.90 -1.89 11.15
N GLU A 290 9.06 -3.22 11.20
CA GLU A 290 10.19 -3.91 10.56
C GLU A 290 10.04 -3.91 9.04
N VAL A 291 8.81 -4.15 8.54
CA VAL A 291 8.47 -4.04 7.12
C VAL A 291 8.74 -2.62 6.62
N THR A 292 8.30 -1.60 7.34
CA THR A 292 8.52 -0.19 6.99
C THR A 292 10.01 0.14 6.93
N ARG A 293 10.79 -0.35 7.89
CA ARG A 293 12.25 -0.16 7.92
C ARG A 293 12.93 -0.86 6.75
N HIS A 294 12.53 -2.10 6.45
CA HIS A 294 13.10 -2.86 5.34
C HIS A 294 12.83 -2.19 3.99
N LEU A 295 11.58 -1.80 3.73
CA LEU A 295 11.15 -1.29 2.43
C LEU A 295 11.57 0.16 2.18
N TYR A 296 11.55 1.00 3.20
CA TYR A 296 11.65 2.46 3.06
C TYR A 296 12.83 3.07 3.84
N GLY A 297 13.51 2.31 4.70
CA GLY A 297 14.57 2.83 5.57
C GLY A 297 14.04 3.80 6.64
N LYS A 298 12.75 3.68 7.02
CA LYS A 298 12.04 4.55 7.97
C LYS A 298 11.49 3.74 9.13
N SER A 299 11.42 4.32 10.33
CA SER A 299 10.89 3.62 11.50
C SER A 299 9.47 4.04 11.89
N ARG A 300 8.94 5.10 11.28
CA ARG A 300 7.62 5.67 11.55
C ARG A 300 6.78 5.77 10.29
N LYS A 301 5.45 5.84 10.47
CA LYS A 301 4.49 6.00 9.38
C LYS A 301 3.55 7.17 9.61
N ALA A 302 3.24 7.87 8.54
CA ALA A 302 2.14 8.84 8.52
C ALA A 302 1.19 8.55 7.36
N LEU A 303 -0.07 8.91 7.53
CA LEU A 303 -1.11 8.79 6.51
C LEU A 303 -1.63 10.18 6.14
N VAL A 304 -1.46 10.56 4.88
CA VAL A 304 -2.14 11.72 4.28
C VAL A 304 -3.52 11.28 3.81
N LEU A 305 -4.55 11.93 4.29
CA LEU A 305 -5.93 11.78 3.86
C LEU A 305 -6.31 12.97 2.98
N THR A 306 -6.73 12.68 1.75
CA THR A 306 -7.01 13.65 0.70
C THR A 306 -8.09 13.11 -0.26
N GLY A 307 -8.23 13.65 -1.49
CA GLY A 307 -9.01 13.03 -2.58
C GLY A 307 -10.26 13.77 -3.03
N ASN A 308 -10.77 14.75 -2.25
CA ASN A 308 -11.91 15.55 -2.72
C ASN A 308 -11.41 16.80 -3.45
N ASN A 309 -11.93 17.07 -4.64
CA ASN A 309 -11.45 18.18 -5.46
C ASN A 309 -11.93 19.52 -4.94
N HIS A 310 -11.05 20.50 -5.07
CA HIS A 310 -11.35 21.90 -4.82
C HIS A 310 -10.73 22.74 -5.94
N PRO A 311 -11.44 23.71 -6.53
CA PRO A 311 -10.94 24.45 -7.70
C PRO A 311 -9.67 25.29 -7.44
N ALA A 312 -9.42 25.64 -6.17
CA ALA A 312 -8.27 26.47 -5.78
C ALA A 312 -7.19 25.69 -4.99
N HIS A 313 -7.47 24.47 -4.51
CA HIS A 313 -6.54 23.71 -3.66
C HIS A 313 -6.23 22.36 -4.30
N PRO A 314 -5.20 22.28 -5.17
CA PRO A 314 -4.86 21.07 -5.93
C PRO A 314 -4.16 20.05 -5.04
N TRP A 315 -4.92 19.19 -4.37
CA TRP A 315 -4.39 18.15 -3.50
C TRP A 315 -3.48 17.17 -4.26
N GLN A 316 -3.74 16.98 -5.56
CA GLN A 316 -2.94 16.12 -6.45
C GLN A 316 -1.47 16.59 -6.53
N ASP A 317 -1.24 17.90 -6.38
CA ASP A 317 0.09 18.49 -6.41
C ASP A 317 0.67 18.64 -5.01
N THR A 318 -0.15 19.09 -4.04
CA THR A 318 0.31 19.42 -2.69
C THR A 318 0.61 18.19 -1.85
N SER A 319 -0.18 17.12 -1.95
CA SER A 319 0.02 15.89 -1.16
C SER A 319 1.36 15.18 -1.49
N PRO A 320 1.76 15.01 -2.78
CA PRO A 320 3.08 14.46 -3.09
C PRO A 320 4.25 15.32 -2.64
N VAL A 321 4.13 16.66 -2.72
CA VAL A 321 5.17 17.59 -2.24
C VAL A 321 5.31 17.51 -0.72
N MET A 322 4.20 17.43 0.00
CA MET A 322 4.17 17.24 1.46
C MET A 322 4.81 15.92 1.86
N LYS A 323 4.44 14.80 1.22
CA LYS A 323 5.07 13.48 1.39
C LYS A 323 6.58 13.59 1.21
N LYS A 324 7.04 14.12 0.09
CA LYS A 324 8.47 14.28 -0.20
C LYS A 324 9.19 15.14 0.85
N THR A 325 8.56 16.22 1.30
CA THR A 325 9.11 17.11 2.32
C THR A 325 9.33 16.36 3.64
N ILE A 326 8.32 15.64 4.11
CA ILE A 326 8.37 14.90 5.36
C ILE A 326 9.39 13.75 5.26
N GLU A 327 9.30 12.91 4.24
CA GLU A 327 10.19 11.76 4.06
C GLU A 327 11.67 12.15 3.93
N SER A 328 11.97 13.29 3.29
CA SER A 328 13.35 13.73 3.11
C SER A 328 13.99 14.34 4.38
N ARG A 329 13.19 14.75 5.35
CA ARG A 329 13.63 15.51 6.52
C ARG A 329 13.42 14.78 7.85
N THR A 330 12.68 13.69 7.84
CA THR A 330 12.27 12.95 9.05
C THR A 330 12.42 11.45 8.87
N ASP A 331 12.20 10.70 9.93
CA ASP A 331 12.18 9.23 9.91
C ASP A 331 10.78 8.65 9.63
N PHE A 332 9.94 9.39 8.91
CA PHE A 332 8.61 8.94 8.49
C PHE A 332 8.62 8.40 7.07
N HIS A 333 7.93 7.29 6.86
CA HIS A 333 7.32 6.92 5.57
C HIS A 333 5.90 7.47 5.53
N VAL A 334 5.48 8.05 4.40
CA VAL A 334 4.17 8.68 4.24
C VAL A 334 3.35 7.95 3.19
N ASP A 335 2.26 7.34 3.64
CA ASP A 335 1.22 6.82 2.76
C ASP A 335 0.24 7.94 2.38
N ILE A 336 -0.36 7.87 1.20
CA ILE A 336 -1.42 8.78 0.75
C ILE A 336 -2.66 7.96 0.43
N SER A 337 -3.78 8.31 1.06
CA SER A 337 -5.11 7.81 0.69
C SER A 337 -5.96 8.94 0.10
N THR A 338 -6.65 8.62 -0.97
CA THR A 338 -7.62 9.50 -1.63
C THR A 338 -9.06 9.20 -1.25
N ASN A 339 -9.27 8.32 -0.28
CA ASN A 339 -10.57 7.95 0.26
C ASN A 339 -10.62 8.32 1.74
N ILE A 340 -11.47 9.27 2.11
CA ILE A 340 -11.60 9.72 3.50
C ILE A 340 -12.19 8.62 4.42
N GLU A 341 -12.93 7.66 3.89
CA GLU A 341 -13.45 6.51 4.63
C GLU A 341 -12.36 5.51 5.06
N ASP A 342 -11.13 5.69 4.58
CA ASP A 342 -9.96 4.95 5.08
C ASP A 342 -9.65 5.26 6.56
N LEU A 343 -10.22 6.34 7.12
CA LEU A 343 -10.28 6.57 8.57
C LEU A 343 -10.90 5.40 9.34
N TYR A 344 -11.78 4.62 8.72
CA TYR A 344 -12.35 3.41 9.31
C TYR A 344 -11.71 2.12 8.76
N GLN A 345 -11.35 2.11 7.49
CA GLN A 345 -10.86 0.90 6.83
C GLN A 345 -9.43 0.53 7.28
N TYR A 346 -8.58 1.53 7.54
CA TYR A 346 -7.24 1.29 8.06
C TYR A 346 -7.23 1.15 9.58
N ASP A 347 -6.31 0.34 10.11
CA ASP A 347 -5.96 0.44 11.51
C ASP A 347 -5.12 1.70 11.70
N LEU A 348 -5.72 2.75 12.23
CA LEU A 348 -5.03 4.02 12.42
C LEU A 348 -3.87 3.92 13.41
N ASN A 349 -3.85 2.88 14.28
CA ASN A 349 -2.72 2.62 15.18
C ASN A 349 -1.45 2.14 14.45
N ASP A 350 -1.56 1.77 13.18
CA ASP A 350 -0.39 1.51 12.33
C ASP A 350 0.36 2.81 11.95
N TYR A 351 -0.20 3.99 12.26
CA TYR A 351 0.33 5.30 11.89
C TYR A 351 0.60 6.16 13.13
N ASP A 352 1.81 6.73 13.21
CA ASP A 352 2.21 7.64 14.27
C ASP A 352 1.58 9.04 14.11
N ALA A 353 1.18 9.39 12.89
CA ALA A 353 0.51 10.65 12.60
C ALA A 353 -0.44 10.57 11.40
N LEU A 354 -1.56 11.28 11.49
CA LEU A 354 -2.47 11.57 10.38
C LEU A 354 -2.24 12.99 9.88
N ILE A 355 -2.42 13.20 8.59
CA ILE A 355 -2.32 14.51 7.94
C ILE A 355 -3.57 14.70 7.10
N LEU A 356 -4.38 15.70 7.45
CA LEU A 356 -5.52 16.10 6.64
C LEU A 356 -5.10 17.16 5.63
N ASN A 357 -5.17 16.83 4.36
CA ASN A 357 -5.10 17.72 3.20
C ASN A 357 -6.39 17.57 2.39
N TYR A 358 -7.54 17.79 3.07
CA TYR A 358 -8.85 17.39 2.63
C TYR A 358 -9.91 18.43 3.00
N ALA A 359 -10.81 18.70 2.08
CA ALA A 359 -12.11 19.29 2.36
C ALA A 359 -13.14 18.70 1.39
N ASN A 360 -14.32 18.34 1.89
CA ASN A 360 -15.41 17.74 1.12
C ASN A 360 -16.17 18.80 0.29
N TRP A 361 -15.45 19.49 -0.59
CA TRP A 361 -15.95 20.64 -1.35
C TRP A 361 -16.79 20.21 -2.57
N GLU A 362 -16.21 19.44 -3.48
CA GLU A 362 -16.89 19.05 -4.72
C GLU A 362 -17.98 18.03 -4.42
N ASN A 363 -17.69 17.11 -3.52
CA ASN A 363 -18.57 16.06 -3.07
C ASN A 363 -18.74 16.12 -1.54
N PRO A 364 -19.73 16.88 -1.03
CA PRO A 364 -19.90 17.10 0.39
C PRO A 364 -20.67 15.96 1.08
N GLU A 365 -20.33 14.70 0.80
CA GLU A 365 -20.93 13.53 1.45
C GLU A 365 -20.67 13.50 2.95
N VAL A 366 -21.60 12.90 3.67
CA VAL A 366 -21.47 12.67 5.12
C VAL A 366 -20.41 11.61 5.37
N LEU A 367 -19.43 11.94 6.19
CA LEU A 367 -18.49 10.94 6.69
C LEU A 367 -19.22 9.92 7.55
N SER A 368 -18.96 8.63 7.37
CA SER A 368 -19.59 7.56 8.15
C SER A 368 -19.34 7.69 9.65
N GLU A 369 -20.28 7.25 10.48
CA GLU A 369 -20.10 7.23 11.94
C GLU A 369 -18.91 6.33 12.35
N ALA A 370 -18.64 5.28 11.58
CA ALA A 370 -17.48 4.42 11.81
C ALA A 370 -16.17 5.21 11.63
N SER A 371 -16.03 5.99 10.56
CA SER A 371 -14.87 6.84 10.31
C SER A 371 -14.73 7.96 11.34
N LYS A 372 -15.83 8.63 11.71
CA LYS A 372 -15.82 9.65 12.77
C LYS A 372 -15.35 9.08 14.11
N ASN A 373 -15.88 7.92 14.50
CA ASN A 373 -15.50 7.27 15.75
C ASN A 373 -14.05 6.79 15.73
N SER A 374 -13.58 6.20 14.63
CA SER A 374 -12.20 5.77 14.47
C SER A 374 -11.23 6.95 14.61
N PHE A 375 -11.53 8.06 13.95
CA PHE A 375 -10.70 9.27 14.01
C PHE A 375 -10.65 9.90 15.41
N VAL A 376 -11.79 10.01 16.08
CA VAL A 376 -11.87 10.54 17.45
C VAL A 376 -11.11 9.62 18.42
N ASN A 377 -11.36 8.31 18.35
CA ASN A 377 -10.68 7.34 19.21
C ASN A 377 -9.17 7.36 19.03
N TYR A 378 -8.69 7.45 17.79
CA TYR A 378 -7.27 7.55 17.49
C TYR A 378 -6.63 8.75 18.23
N LEU A 379 -7.25 9.93 18.15
CA LEU A 379 -6.76 11.13 18.83
C LEU A 379 -6.88 11.04 20.35
N GLU A 380 -7.98 10.51 20.87
CA GLU A 380 -8.19 10.35 22.30
C GLU A 380 -7.17 9.39 22.93
N GLN A 381 -6.71 8.39 22.17
CA GLN A 381 -5.71 7.41 22.60
C GLN A 381 -4.26 7.87 22.43
N GLY A 382 -4.02 9.06 21.87
CA GLY A 382 -2.68 9.64 21.78
C GLY A 382 -2.16 9.86 20.36
N GLY A 383 -2.95 9.55 19.33
CA GLY A 383 -2.59 9.74 17.93
C GLY A 383 -2.29 11.19 17.58
N GLY A 384 -1.39 11.41 16.63
CA GLY A 384 -0.96 12.71 16.14
C GLY A 384 -1.77 13.18 14.93
N LEU A 385 -2.06 14.49 14.83
CA LEU A 385 -2.79 15.06 13.70
C LEU A 385 -2.16 16.36 13.21
N LEU A 386 -1.94 16.46 11.89
CA LEU A 386 -1.70 17.71 11.17
C LEU A 386 -2.96 18.08 10.37
N VAL A 387 -3.42 19.34 10.50
CA VAL A 387 -4.51 19.92 9.69
C VAL A 387 -3.91 21.02 8.82
N ILE A 388 -3.97 20.84 7.51
CA ILE A 388 -3.29 21.68 6.53
C ILE A 388 -4.29 22.58 5.82
N HIS A 389 -4.05 23.90 5.87
CA HIS A 389 -4.71 24.94 5.12
C HIS A 389 -6.24 24.79 5.10
N PHE A 390 -6.85 24.63 3.92
CA PHE A 390 -8.30 24.54 3.71
C PHE A 390 -8.97 23.33 4.40
N SER A 391 -8.19 22.39 4.91
CA SER A 391 -8.75 21.26 5.69
C SER A 391 -9.42 21.73 6.99
N ASN A 392 -9.18 22.96 7.42
CA ASN A 392 -9.89 23.57 8.53
C ASN A 392 -11.37 23.85 8.24
N GLY A 393 -11.77 23.90 6.97
CA GLY A 393 -13.15 24.06 6.54
C GLY A 393 -13.87 22.73 6.22
N ALA A 394 -13.19 21.57 6.35
CA ALA A 394 -13.79 20.29 6.06
C ALA A 394 -15.01 20.00 6.97
N PHE A 395 -16.00 19.31 6.44
CA PHE A 395 -17.21 18.87 7.15
C PHE A 395 -17.99 20.03 7.84
N HIS A 396 -17.90 21.25 7.31
CA HIS A 396 -18.59 22.41 7.85
C HIS A 396 -19.92 22.66 7.11
N PHE A 397 -20.97 23.02 7.85
CA PHE A 397 -22.30 23.27 7.29
C PHE A 397 -22.32 24.38 6.23
N SER A 398 -21.38 25.31 6.28
CA SER A 398 -21.30 26.44 5.34
C SER A 398 -20.59 26.12 4.02
N LEU A 399 -20.09 24.89 3.83
CA LEU A 399 -19.57 24.47 2.53
C LEU A 399 -20.64 24.57 1.45
N PRO A 400 -20.31 24.97 0.21
CA PRO A 400 -21.27 24.93 -0.89
C PRO A 400 -21.85 23.54 -1.05
N LYS A 401 -23.18 23.44 -1.14
CA LYS A 401 -23.90 22.17 -1.26
C LYS A 401 -23.72 21.22 -0.06
N ALA A 402 -23.29 21.74 1.10
CA ALA A 402 -22.94 20.92 2.26
C ALA A 402 -24.05 19.95 2.73
N GLY A 403 -25.32 20.36 2.56
CA GLY A 403 -26.45 19.49 2.89
C GLY A 403 -26.33 18.91 4.30
N GLU A 404 -26.11 17.61 4.37
CA GLU A 404 -25.99 16.86 5.62
C GLU A 404 -24.53 16.59 6.04
N SER A 405 -23.54 17.17 5.36
CA SER A 405 -22.11 16.88 5.62
C SER A 405 -21.57 17.50 6.90
N ASP A 406 -22.35 18.30 7.62
CA ASP A 406 -21.91 18.93 8.86
C ASP A 406 -21.54 17.92 9.94
N TRP A 407 -20.30 18.11 10.45
CA TRP A 407 -19.83 17.33 11.60
C TRP A 407 -19.38 18.26 12.73
N PRO A 408 -20.28 18.57 13.70
CA PRO A 408 -19.92 19.41 14.85
C PRO A 408 -18.71 18.91 15.63
N GLY A 409 -18.51 17.58 15.74
CA GLY A 409 -17.34 16.98 16.40
C GLY A 409 -16.01 17.37 15.77
N TYR A 410 -15.96 17.61 14.46
CA TYR A 410 -14.75 18.09 13.81
C TYR A 410 -14.33 19.49 14.32
N ARG A 411 -15.29 20.36 14.58
CA ARG A 411 -15.03 21.69 15.15
C ARG A 411 -14.54 21.65 16.60
N GLU A 412 -14.82 20.56 17.31
CA GLU A 412 -14.22 20.32 18.63
C GLU A 412 -12.74 19.92 18.55
N ILE A 413 -12.36 19.26 17.47
CA ILE A 413 -10.99 18.85 17.16
C ILE A 413 -10.21 20.01 16.59
N VAL A 414 -10.74 20.68 15.54
CA VAL A 414 -10.09 21.79 14.82
C VAL A 414 -10.52 23.13 15.41
N ARG A 415 -9.60 23.81 16.11
CA ARG A 415 -9.92 25.00 16.92
C ARG A 415 -10.23 26.26 16.14
N ARG A 416 -9.85 26.33 14.87
CA ARG A 416 -10.19 27.43 13.96
C ARG A 416 -10.64 26.85 12.64
N VAL A 417 -11.85 27.22 12.25
CA VAL A 417 -12.49 26.75 11.03
C VAL A 417 -12.80 27.89 10.09
N TRP A 418 -12.76 27.60 8.80
CA TRP A 418 -13.29 28.50 7.79
C TRP A 418 -14.81 28.36 7.74
N ASP A 419 -15.51 29.49 7.89
CA ASP A 419 -16.97 29.57 7.82
C ASP A 419 -17.35 30.47 6.64
N HIS A 420 -17.95 29.89 5.60
CA HIS A 420 -18.37 30.59 4.38
C HIS A 420 -19.59 31.50 4.59
N ASP A 421 -20.37 31.26 5.63
CA ASP A 421 -21.54 32.07 5.98
C ASP A 421 -21.18 33.26 6.90
N ALA A 422 -19.92 33.29 7.37
CA ALA A 422 -19.39 34.35 8.22
C ALA A 422 -18.38 35.25 7.47
N ASP A 423 -17.54 35.96 8.22
CA ASP A 423 -16.51 36.87 7.69
C ASP A 423 -15.11 36.25 7.59
N SER A 424 -15.02 34.90 7.55
CA SER A 424 -13.78 34.22 7.22
C SER A 424 -13.33 34.61 5.80
N GLY A 425 -12.06 34.87 5.64
CA GLY A 425 -11.52 35.31 4.36
C GLY A 425 -10.00 35.18 4.32
N HIS A 426 -9.43 35.64 3.21
CA HIS A 426 -7.99 35.68 3.01
C HIS A 426 -7.55 36.95 2.30
N ASP A 427 -6.31 37.34 2.54
CA ASP A 427 -5.65 38.36 1.72
C ASP A 427 -5.49 37.85 0.28
N LYS A 428 -5.25 38.74 -0.66
CA LYS A 428 -4.94 38.35 -2.02
C LYS A 428 -3.75 37.39 -2.02
N TYR A 429 -3.93 36.24 -2.69
CA TYR A 429 -2.85 35.29 -2.90
C TYR A 429 -1.56 35.97 -3.37
N GLY A 430 -0.47 35.72 -2.66
CA GLY A 430 0.79 36.38 -2.94
C GLY A 430 1.85 36.20 -1.84
N GLU A 431 2.90 36.98 -1.94
CA GLU A 431 4.03 36.94 -1.03
C GLU A 431 3.75 37.74 0.25
N PHE A 432 4.05 37.15 1.41
CA PHE A 432 4.02 37.86 2.70
C PHE A 432 5.03 37.28 3.70
N LEU A 433 5.38 38.11 4.70
CA LEU A 433 6.29 37.72 5.77
C LEU A 433 5.54 36.99 6.88
N VAL A 434 5.97 35.82 7.20
CA VAL A 434 5.55 35.00 8.36
C VAL A 434 6.53 35.23 9.50
N LYS A 435 6.01 35.56 10.68
CA LYS A 435 6.75 35.75 11.92
C LYS A 435 6.59 34.60 12.88
N ILE A 436 7.65 34.30 13.60
CA ILE A 436 7.61 33.35 14.71
C ILE A 436 6.99 34.05 15.93
N ALA A 437 5.75 33.64 16.27
CA ALA A 437 5.02 34.20 17.41
C ALA A 437 5.44 33.59 18.76
N ASN A 438 5.82 32.31 18.75
CA ASN A 438 6.35 31.59 19.92
C ASN A 438 7.57 30.74 19.50
N SER A 439 8.76 31.15 19.91
CA SER A 439 10.03 30.50 19.61
C SER A 439 10.39 29.36 20.57
N ASN A 440 9.63 29.17 21.66
CA ASN A 440 9.91 28.15 22.68
C ASN A 440 9.21 26.80 22.42
N HIS A 441 8.37 26.73 21.41
CA HIS A 441 7.65 25.51 21.07
C HIS A 441 8.51 24.60 20.17
N PRO A 442 8.50 23.25 20.35
CA PRO A 442 9.28 22.34 19.51
C PRO A 442 9.06 22.54 18.01
N VAL A 443 7.84 22.81 17.57
CA VAL A 443 7.49 23.04 16.16
C VAL A 443 8.26 24.21 15.54
N THR A 444 8.58 25.24 16.31
CA THR A 444 9.30 26.44 15.84
C THR A 444 10.81 26.38 16.11
N SER A 445 11.31 25.27 16.62
CA SER A 445 12.73 25.06 16.89
C SER A 445 13.57 25.21 15.62
N GLY A 446 14.54 26.13 15.65
CA GLY A 446 15.42 26.42 14.51
C GLY A 446 14.78 27.19 13.37
N VAL A 447 13.49 27.51 13.44
CA VAL A 447 12.76 28.30 12.44
C VAL A 447 12.99 29.80 12.67
N ARG A 448 13.16 30.53 11.58
CA ARG A 448 13.28 31.99 11.58
C ARG A 448 12.09 32.59 10.84
N ASP A 449 11.86 33.90 11.01
CA ASP A 449 10.90 34.65 10.19
C ASP A 449 11.23 34.43 8.71
N PHE A 450 10.20 34.14 7.90
CA PHE A 450 10.37 33.76 6.51
C PHE A 450 9.29 34.36 5.62
N THR A 451 9.62 34.52 4.36
CA THR A 451 8.65 34.88 3.32
C THR A 451 8.07 33.62 2.71
N THR A 452 6.75 33.59 2.53
CA THR A 452 6.03 32.54 1.82
C THR A 452 5.18 33.11 0.71
N PHE A 453 4.73 32.28 -0.22
CA PHE A 453 3.77 32.64 -1.25
C PHE A 453 2.50 31.79 -1.01
N ASP A 454 1.45 32.41 -0.45
CA ASP A 454 0.29 31.71 0.07
C ASP A 454 -0.95 32.60 0.13
N GLU A 455 -2.06 32.11 0.63
CA GLU A 455 -3.23 32.84 1.07
C GLU A 455 -3.15 33.11 2.57
N LEU A 456 -3.12 34.36 2.99
CA LEU A 456 -3.16 34.70 4.41
C LEU A 456 -4.60 34.69 4.90
N TYR A 457 -5.00 33.64 5.59
CA TYR A 457 -6.35 33.50 6.15
C TYR A 457 -6.54 34.40 7.37
N PHE A 458 -7.72 35.04 7.47
CA PHE A 458 -8.13 35.87 8.60
C PHE A 458 -9.56 35.54 9.05
N ASN A 459 -9.94 36.02 10.25
CA ASN A 459 -11.27 35.84 10.85
C ASN A 459 -11.76 34.38 10.93
N GLN A 460 -10.85 33.43 11.13
CA GLN A 460 -11.23 32.05 11.32
C GLN A 460 -12.04 31.84 12.60
N LYS A 461 -13.09 31.05 12.58
CA LYS A 461 -14.07 30.87 13.66
C LYS A 461 -13.68 29.79 14.65
N GLY A 462 -14.02 29.98 15.92
CA GLY A 462 -13.82 29.03 17.01
C GLY A 462 -13.53 29.71 18.34
N ASP A 463 -14.10 29.18 19.42
CA ASP A 463 -14.09 29.79 20.75
C ASP A 463 -12.96 29.29 21.66
N LYS A 464 -12.40 28.09 21.35
CA LYS A 464 -11.32 27.52 22.15
C LYS A 464 -10.03 28.36 22.02
N PRO A 465 -9.27 28.59 23.11
CA PRO A 465 -8.05 29.37 23.08
C PRO A 465 -6.99 28.69 22.18
N ILE A 466 -6.22 29.52 21.46
CA ILE A 466 -5.04 29.09 20.70
C ILE A 466 -3.84 29.93 21.15
N GLU A 467 -2.66 29.30 21.09
CA GLU A 467 -1.38 29.99 21.23
C GLU A 467 -0.71 30.00 19.85
N PRO A 468 -0.66 31.16 19.17
CA PRO A 468 -0.04 31.22 17.86
C PRO A 468 1.45 30.86 17.91
N LEU A 469 1.87 29.98 17.03
CA LEU A 469 3.28 29.63 16.75
C LEU A 469 3.82 30.49 15.60
N LEU A 470 2.96 30.72 14.60
CA LEU A 470 3.24 31.56 13.44
C LEU A 470 2.14 32.60 13.31
N SER A 471 2.51 33.82 12.86
CA SER A 471 1.58 34.90 12.55
C SER A 471 2.04 35.71 11.34
N ALA A 472 1.13 36.43 10.73
CA ALA A 472 1.46 37.45 9.74
C ALA A 472 0.43 38.56 9.76
N ARG A 473 0.83 39.76 9.25
CA ARG A 473 -0.02 40.93 9.21
C ARG A 473 -0.87 40.93 7.94
N SER A 474 -2.18 40.78 8.10
CA SER A 474 -3.13 40.90 6.99
C SER A 474 -3.21 42.34 6.47
N GLN A 475 -3.23 42.49 5.14
CA GLN A 475 -3.45 43.75 4.47
C GLN A 475 -4.92 44.17 4.50
N VAL A 476 -5.84 43.23 4.56
CA VAL A 476 -7.29 43.45 4.59
C VAL A 476 -7.74 43.88 5.98
N THR A 477 -7.35 43.10 7.01
CA THR A 477 -7.81 43.41 8.40
C THR A 477 -6.90 44.37 9.12
N GLY A 478 -5.66 44.54 8.68
CA GLY A 478 -4.65 45.34 9.34
C GLY A 478 -4.15 44.76 10.67
N ARG A 479 -4.53 43.52 11.01
CA ARG A 479 -4.16 42.86 12.25
C ARG A 479 -3.08 41.80 12.00
N GLU A 480 -2.39 41.40 13.08
CA GLU A 480 -1.60 40.18 13.08
C GLU A 480 -2.59 38.99 13.21
N GLU A 481 -2.61 38.14 12.21
CA GLU A 481 -3.47 36.95 12.18
C GLU A 481 -2.65 35.70 12.51
N PRO A 482 -3.18 34.76 13.31
CA PRO A 482 -2.50 33.51 13.61
C PRO A 482 -2.50 32.59 12.38
N LEU A 483 -1.36 31.97 12.07
CA LEU A 483 -1.21 31.06 10.92
C LEU A 483 -0.92 29.62 11.27
N ALA A 484 -0.43 29.35 12.50
CA ALA A 484 -0.23 28.00 12.99
C ALA A 484 -0.27 27.95 14.52
N TRP A 485 -0.72 26.84 15.08
CA TRP A 485 -0.78 26.57 16.51
C TRP A 485 -0.80 25.07 16.79
N GLY A 486 -0.34 24.69 17.99
CA GLY A 486 -0.38 23.31 18.47
C GLY A 486 -1.17 23.19 19.79
N TYR A 487 -1.83 22.09 20.01
CA TYR A 487 -2.62 21.81 21.23
C TYR A 487 -2.85 20.31 21.44
N ARG A 488 -3.40 19.96 22.59
CA ARG A 488 -3.84 18.61 22.89
C ARG A 488 -5.34 18.43 22.63
N TYR A 489 -5.68 17.24 22.13
CA TYR A 489 -7.04 16.72 22.06
C TYR A 489 -7.04 15.29 22.62
N GLY A 490 -7.74 15.04 23.73
CA GLY A 490 -7.56 13.81 24.48
C GLY A 490 -6.10 13.61 24.92
N ALA A 491 -5.56 12.43 24.71
CA ALA A 491 -4.13 12.16 24.89
C ALA A 491 -3.28 12.59 23.68
N GLY A 492 -3.89 12.80 22.51
CA GLY A 492 -3.24 13.16 21.26
C GLY A 492 -2.78 14.61 21.17
N ARG A 493 -2.01 14.88 20.12
CA ARG A 493 -1.52 16.23 19.79
C ARG A 493 -2.00 16.62 18.40
N VAL A 494 -2.46 17.85 18.27
CA VAL A 494 -2.94 18.41 16.99
C VAL A 494 -2.09 19.64 16.65
N PHE A 495 -1.57 19.67 15.43
CA PHE A 495 -0.98 20.84 14.82
C PHE A 495 -1.87 21.30 13.68
N GLN A 496 -2.27 22.56 13.72
CA GLN A 496 -3.05 23.20 12.66
C GLN A 496 -2.26 24.33 12.05
N THR A 497 -2.21 24.37 10.71
CA THR A 497 -1.63 25.50 9.96
C THR A 497 -2.59 25.98 8.88
N LEU A 498 -2.65 27.29 8.69
CA LEU A 498 -3.40 27.95 7.63
C LEU A 498 -2.55 28.19 6.37
N LEU A 499 -1.28 27.75 6.37
CA LEU A 499 -0.40 27.73 5.21
C LEU A 499 -0.54 26.41 4.47
N GLY A 500 -0.31 26.43 3.15
CA GLY A 500 -0.32 25.19 2.34
C GLY A 500 -1.25 25.22 1.12
N HIS A 501 -1.59 26.40 0.61
CA HIS A 501 -2.52 26.61 -0.50
C HIS A 501 -2.13 25.82 -1.77
N ASP A 502 -0.88 25.95 -2.19
CA ASP A 502 -0.35 25.24 -3.35
C ASP A 502 1.13 24.85 -3.16
N VAL A 503 1.75 24.30 -4.20
CA VAL A 503 3.16 23.84 -4.15
C VAL A 503 4.16 24.96 -3.83
N LYS A 504 3.85 26.23 -4.09
CA LYS A 504 4.74 27.36 -3.78
C LYS A 504 4.83 27.59 -2.28
N SER A 505 3.74 27.35 -1.55
CA SER A 505 3.73 27.43 -0.08
C SER A 505 4.78 26.49 0.53
N PHE A 506 4.96 25.31 -0.06
CA PHE A 506 5.95 24.31 0.37
C PHE A 506 7.37 24.57 -0.13
N SER A 507 7.61 25.64 -0.90
CA SER A 507 8.96 25.97 -1.40
C SER A 507 9.88 26.62 -0.35
N SER A 508 9.30 27.22 0.69
CA SER A 508 10.05 27.83 1.81
C SER A 508 10.72 26.74 2.66
N SER A 509 12.04 26.84 2.84
CA SER A 509 12.80 25.92 3.71
C SER A 509 12.35 25.97 5.16
N GLU A 510 11.94 27.14 5.63
CA GLU A 510 11.41 27.36 6.98
C GLU A 510 10.05 26.72 7.16
N PHE A 511 9.14 26.83 6.19
CA PHE A 511 7.85 26.13 6.27
C PHE A 511 8.02 24.61 6.20
N GLN A 512 8.95 24.10 5.37
CA GLN A 512 9.32 22.69 5.35
C GLN A 512 9.86 22.23 6.72
N LEU A 513 10.66 23.07 7.40
CA LEU A 513 11.16 22.77 8.74
C LEU A 513 10.02 22.76 9.77
N VAL A 514 9.07 23.72 9.69
CA VAL A 514 7.85 23.73 10.52
C VAL A 514 7.07 22.44 10.38
N LEU A 515 6.82 21.96 9.16
CA LEU A 515 6.10 20.71 8.91
C LEU A 515 6.84 19.49 9.47
N SER A 516 8.17 19.47 9.30
CA SER A 516 9.01 18.38 9.82
C SER A 516 9.02 18.35 11.35
N ASN A 517 9.12 19.51 11.98
CA ASN A 517 9.04 19.61 13.44
C ASN A 517 7.63 19.27 13.94
N ALA A 518 6.59 19.70 13.21
CA ALA A 518 5.20 19.47 13.58
C ALA A 518 4.86 17.98 13.59
N ILE A 519 5.27 17.23 12.55
CA ILE A 519 4.96 15.80 12.51
C ILE A 519 5.70 15.04 13.62
N ASN A 520 6.96 15.36 13.91
CA ASN A 520 7.68 14.78 15.03
C ASN A 520 6.98 15.12 16.36
N TRP A 521 6.59 16.37 16.55
CA TRP A 521 5.93 16.79 17.79
C TRP A 521 4.57 16.11 17.99
N VAL A 522 3.73 15.99 16.95
CA VAL A 522 2.42 15.31 17.12
C VAL A 522 2.59 13.82 17.37
N ALA A 523 3.63 13.20 16.85
CA ALA A 523 3.94 11.78 17.05
C ALA A 523 4.65 11.48 18.37
N GLY A 524 4.86 12.47 19.24
CA GLY A 524 5.28 12.22 20.62
C GLY A 524 6.71 12.65 20.98
N ASP A 525 7.46 13.24 20.06
CA ASP A 525 8.85 13.74 20.32
C ASP A 525 8.87 15.06 21.07
#